data_879f02df27d51832ac72e51a47edc514
#
_entry.id   879f02df27d51832ac72e51a47edc514
#
_cell.length_a   1.000
_cell.length_b   1.000
_cell.length_c   1.000
_cell.angle_alpha   90.00
_cell.angle_beta   90.00
_cell.angle_gamma   90.00
#
_symmetry.space_group_name_H-M   'P 1'
#
loop_
_entity.id
_entity.type
_entity.pdbx_description
1 polymer ?
#
loop_
_entity_poly.entity_id
_entity_poly.type
_entity_poly.pdbx_seq_one_letter_code
_entity_poly.pdbx_strand_id
1 'polypeptide(L)'
;PDEGSRERALDNYNLTLLPIDELYNQPKHSFEVIALWHVLEHVHDLSAYMNAFKSLLKVNGRLIIAVPNHCSYDAQFYKNYWAAYDLPRHLYHFSPSSMDKLCALNNMKVLQYKPMWFDSFYVSLLSEKYKNAGFFGIVRAFFIGCISNFKALKNPKRASSIIYEIKMLDAAL
;
A
#
# COMPACT_ATOMS: atom_id res chain seq x y z
N PRO A 1 -10.74 8.72 7.13
CA PRO A 1 -10.18 8.95 8.48
C PRO A 1 -11.30 9.03 9.50
N ASP A 2 -11.04 8.60 10.73
CA ASP A 2 -11.94 8.78 11.87
C ASP A 2 -12.10 10.28 12.21
N GLU A 3 -13.11 10.61 13.04
CA GLU A 3 -13.43 12.00 13.38
C GLU A 3 -12.26 12.71 14.05
N GLY A 4 -11.62 12.07 15.04
CA GLY A 4 -10.48 12.67 15.72
C GLY A 4 -9.25 12.91 14.83
N SER A 5 -9.07 12.13 13.77
CA SER A 5 -8.04 12.38 12.76
C SER A 5 -8.40 13.58 11.87
N ARG A 6 -9.68 13.76 11.55
CA ARG A 6 -10.15 14.91 10.78
C ARG A 6 -10.01 16.21 11.58
N GLU A 7 -10.40 16.20 12.86
CA GLU A 7 -10.23 17.36 13.76
C GLU A 7 -8.74 17.74 13.88
N ARG A 8 -7.86 16.79 14.14
CA ARG A 8 -6.40 17.08 14.25
C ARG A 8 -5.81 17.61 12.94
N ALA A 9 -6.30 17.15 11.78
CA ALA A 9 -5.85 17.68 10.49
C ALA A 9 -6.28 19.13 10.29
N LEU A 10 -7.50 19.47 10.74
CA LEU A 10 -7.99 20.83 10.69
C LEU A 10 -7.21 21.74 11.66
N ASP A 11 -7.07 21.32 12.92
CA ASP A 11 -6.46 22.13 13.98
C ASP A 11 -4.96 22.38 13.75
N ASN A 12 -4.22 21.35 13.34
CA ASN A 12 -2.76 21.45 13.22
C ASN A 12 -2.29 21.94 11.85
N TYR A 13 -3.08 21.71 10.78
CA TYR A 13 -2.62 21.95 9.42
C TYR A 13 -3.60 22.75 8.57
N ASN A 14 -4.74 23.15 9.14
CA ASN A 14 -5.85 23.80 8.42
C ASN A 14 -6.30 23.00 7.17
N LEU A 15 -6.31 21.67 7.32
CA LEU A 15 -6.72 20.74 6.27
C LEU A 15 -8.09 20.14 6.58
N THR A 16 -9.05 20.38 5.72
CA THR A 16 -10.37 19.72 5.79
C THR A 16 -10.29 18.36 5.12
N LEU A 17 -10.37 17.29 5.92
CA LEU A 17 -10.44 15.92 5.41
C LEU A 17 -11.90 15.50 5.26
N LEU A 18 -12.26 15.03 4.09
CA LEU A 18 -13.60 14.50 3.82
C LEU A 18 -13.80 13.12 4.45
N PRO A 19 -15.02 12.78 4.89
CA PRO A 19 -15.37 11.42 5.28
C PRO A 19 -15.27 10.47 4.08
N ILE A 20 -15.11 9.19 4.35
CA ILE A 20 -14.83 8.20 3.28
C ILE A 20 -15.99 8.07 2.29
N ASP A 21 -17.21 8.26 2.72
CA ASP A 21 -18.41 8.16 1.88
C ASP A 21 -18.41 9.24 0.78
N GLU A 22 -17.74 10.36 1.02
CA GLU A 22 -17.58 11.45 0.03
C GLU A 22 -16.69 11.03 -1.16
N LEU A 23 -15.99 9.92 -1.07
CA LEU A 23 -15.26 9.37 -2.21
C LEU A 23 -16.18 9.11 -3.41
N TYR A 24 -17.37 8.60 -3.15
CA TYR A 24 -18.35 8.23 -4.19
C TYR A 24 -19.11 9.43 -4.76
N ASN A 25 -19.10 10.56 -4.04
CA ASN A 25 -19.76 11.80 -4.44
C ASN A 25 -18.85 12.75 -5.24
N GLN A 26 -17.57 12.40 -5.40
CA GLN A 26 -16.63 13.24 -6.13
C GLN A 26 -16.96 13.28 -7.65
N PRO A 27 -16.65 14.40 -8.35
CA PRO A 27 -16.90 14.52 -9.77
C PRO A 27 -16.13 13.46 -10.57
N LYS A 28 -16.82 12.80 -11.51
CA LYS A 28 -16.21 11.82 -12.40
C LYS A 28 -15.15 12.48 -13.29
N HIS A 29 -14.09 11.72 -13.60
CA HIS A 29 -13.00 12.12 -14.51
C HIS A 29 -12.35 13.47 -14.13
N SER A 30 -12.25 13.75 -12.82
CA SER A 30 -11.75 15.03 -12.30
C SER A 30 -10.31 14.96 -11.80
N PHE A 31 -9.81 13.76 -11.44
CA PHE A 31 -8.50 13.59 -10.82
C PHE A 31 -7.44 13.13 -11.83
N GLU A 32 -6.32 13.81 -11.83
CA GLU A 32 -5.12 13.40 -12.60
C GLU A 32 -4.35 12.30 -11.88
N VAL A 33 -4.35 12.37 -10.54
CA VAL A 33 -3.69 11.38 -9.68
C VAL A 33 -4.58 11.08 -8.49
N ILE A 34 -4.73 9.79 -8.19
CA ILE A 34 -5.28 9.29 -6.93
C ILE A 34 -4.17 8.51 -6.24
N ALA A 35 -3.88 8.81 -4.97
CA ALA A 35 -2.82 8.15 -4.22
C ALA A 35 -3.35 7.53 -2.93
N LEU A 36 -2.97 6.29 -2.68
CA LEU A 36 -3.28 5.52 -1.47
C LEU A 36 -1.97 5.03 -0.83
N TRP A 37 -1.74 5.43 0.41
CA TRP A 37 -0.58 5.03 1.19
C TRP A 37 -1.04 4.17 2.36
N HIS A 38 -0.85 2.84 2.27
CA HIS A 38 -1.31 1.87 3.27
C HIS A 38 -2.80 2.04 3.60
N VAL A 39 -3.65 1.97 2.58
CA VAL A 39 -5.10 2.10 2.67
C VAL A 39 -5.82 0.90 2.09
N LEU A 40 -5.34 0.39 0.94
CA LEU A 40 -6.08 -0.61 0.18
C LEU A 40 -6.19 -1.96 0.92
N GLU A 41 -5.24 -2.26 1.80
CA GLU A 41 -5.25 -3.45 2.65
C GLU A 41 -6.34 -3.43 3.73
N HIS A 42 -6.90 -2.25 4.04
CA HIS A 42 -7.91 -2.06 5.09
C HIS A 42 -9.34 -1.97 4.55
N VAL A 43 -9.55 -1.84 3.25
CA VAL A 43 -10.89 -1.60 2.70
C VAL A 43 -11.75 -2.86 2.74
N HIS A 44 -13.02 -2.74 3.10
CA HIS A 44 -13.94 -3.88 3.15
C HIS A 44 -14.40 -4.33 1.76
N ASP A 45 -14.70 -3.40 0.87
CA ASP A 45 -15.14 -3.69 -0.50
C ASP A 45 -14.10 -3.19 -1.52
N LEU A 46 -13.17 -4.07 -1.83
CA LEU A 46 -12.09 -3.80 -2.77
C LEU A 46 -12.61 -3.46 -4.18
N SER A 47 -13.70 -4.13 -4.60
CA SER A 47 -14.30 -3.92 -5.92
C SER A 47 -14.95 -2.55 -6.02
N ALA A 48 -15.69 -2.11 -4.98
CA ALA A 48 -16.30 -0.78 -4.95
C ALA A 48 -15.23 0.31 -5.03
N TYR A 49 -14.13 0.17 -4.30
CA TYR A 49 -13.02 1.14 -4.33
C TYR A 49 -12.36 1.21 -5.72
N MET A 50 -12.05 0.07 -6.33
CA MET A 50 -11.45 0.05 -7.67
C MET A 50 -12.38 0.67 -8.73
N ASN A 51 -13.69 0.42 -8.64
CA ASN A 51 -14.68 1.05 -9.51
C ASN A 51 -14.76 2.56 -9.29
N ALA A 52 -14.72 3.02 -8.03
CA ALA A 52 -14.69 4.45 -7.70
C ALA A 52 -13.45 5.11 -8.31
N PHE A 53 -12.25 4.57 -8.09
CA PHE A 53 -11.02 5.13 -8.67
C PHE A 53 -11.08 5.21 -10.19
N LYS A 54 -11.60 4.16 -10.84
CA LYS A 54 -11.79 4.14 -12.28
C LYS A 54 -12.72 5.27 -12.76
N SER A 55 -13.82 5.53 -12.04
CA SER A 55 -14.77 6.59 -12.41
C SER A 55 -14.24 8.01 -12.16
N LEU A 56 -13.37 8.17 -11.17
CA LEU A 56 -12.84 9.47 -10.74
C LEU A 56 -11.61 9.91 -11.54
N LEU A 57 -10.80 8.97 -12.01
CA LEU A 57 -9.60 9.29 -12.78
C LEU A 57 -9.93 9.85 -14.16
N LYS A 58 -9.18 10.86 -14.58
CA LYS A 58 -9.13 11.31 -15.98
C LYS A 58 -8.58 10.20 -16.87
N VAL A 59 -8.83 10.29 -18.18
CA VAL A 59 -8.39 9.29 -19.19
C VAL A 59 -6.89 8.95 -19.07
N ASN A 60 -6.03 9.96 -18.87
CA ASN A 60 -4.59 9.79 -18.68
C ASN A 60 -4.17 9.81 -17.21
N GLY A 61 -5.11 9.70 -16.28
CA GLY A 61 -4.86 9.75 -14.85
C GLY A 61 -4.03 8.56 -14.36
N ARG A 62 -3.44 8.73 -13.18
CA ARG A 62 -2.62 7.70 -12.52
C ARG A 62 -3.20 7.35 -11.16
N LEU A 63 -3.24 6.06 -10.88
CA LEU A 63 -3.52 5.53 -9.55
C LEU A 63 -2.20 5.06 -8.94
N ILE A 64 -1.86 5.62 -7.79
CA ILE A 64 -0.65 5.27 -7.04
C ILE A 64 -1.09 4.52 -5.78
N ILE A 65 -0.65 3.29 -5.62
CA ILE A 65 -1.01 2.46 -4.47
C ILE A 65 0.27 1.95 -3.81
N ALA A 66 0.43 2.25 -2.53
CA ALA A 66 1.47 1.68 -1.70
C ALA A 66 0.86 0.69 -0.72
N VAL A 67 1.30 -0.57 -0.74
CA VAL A 67 0.83 -1.64 0.16
C VAL A 67 1.96 -2.58 0.53
N PRO A 68 1.86 -3.27 1.70
CA PRO A 68 2.79 -4.31 2.10
C PRO A 68 2.78 -5.49 1.12
N ASN A 69 3.95 -6.11 0.96
CA ASN A 69 4.16 -7.24 0.07
C ASN A 69 4.53 -8.50 0.86
N HIS A 70 3.58 -9.40 1.04
CA HIS A 70 3.80 -10.64 1.78
C HIS A 70 4.79 -11.62 1.12
N CYS A 71 5.22 -11.34 -0.13
CA CYS A 71 6.25 -12.11 -0.83
C CYS A 71 7.66 -11.51 -0.69
N SER A 72 7.84 -10.46 0.13
CA SER A 72 9.13 -9.84 0.40
C SER A 72 10.06 -10.75 1.18
N TYR A 73 11.36 -10.39 1.21
CA TYR A 73 12.34 -11.17 1.96
C TYR A 73 12.08 -11.14 3.47
N ASP A 74 11.79 -9.99 4.03
CA ASP A 74 11.46 -9.82 5.45
C ASP A 74 10.19 -10.60 5.83
N ALA A 75 9.16 -10.61 4.98
CA ALA A 75 7.96 -11.42 5.20
C ALA A 75 8.30 -12.93 5.26
N GLN A 76 9.14 -13.42 4.35
CA GLN A 76 9.59 -14.80 4.33
C GLN A 76 10.46 -15.16 5.55
N PHE A 77 11.27 -14.22 6.02
CA PHE A 77 12.13 -14.39 7.20
C PHE A 77 11.31 -14.44 8.49
N TYR A 78 10.41 -13.47 8.70
CA TYR A 78 9.63 -13.36 9.93
C TYR A 78 8.44 -14.31 9.99
N LYS A 79 7.96 -14.80 8.85
CA LYS A 79 6.82 -15.72 8.77
C LYS A 79 5.62 -15.18 9.58
N ASN A 80 5.07 -15.96 10.49
CA ASN A 80 3.91 -15.59 11.31
C ASN A 80 4.15 -14.35 12.21
N TYR A 81 5.39 -13.95 12.43
CA TYR A 81 5.75 -12.75 13.19
C TYR A 81 5.93 -11.51 12.31
N TRP A 82 5.72 -11.62 10.99
CA TRP A 82 5.83 -10.47 10.11
C TRP A 82 4.76 -9.43 10.46
N ALA A 83 5.22 -8.25 10.92
CA ALA A 83 4.33 -7.24 11.50
C ALA A 83 3.32 -6.68 10.52
N ALA A 84 3.63 -6.68 9.21
CA ALA A 84 2.71 -6.16 8.21
C ALA A 84 1.58 -7.13 7.84
N TYR A 85 1.45 -8.29 8.50
CA TYR A 85 0.17 -9.02 8.48
C TYR A 85 -0.93 -8.26 9.22
N ASP A 86 -0.58 -7.60 10.31
CA ASP A 86 -1.42 -6.68 11.09
C ASP A 86 -2.88 -7.11 11.25
N LEU A 87 -3.10 -8.38 11.60
CA LEU A 87 -4.44 -8.94 11.80
C LEU A 87 -5.09 -8.42 13.08
N PRO A 88 -6.40 -8.09 13.07
CA PRO A 88 -7.37 -8.21 11.98
C PRO A 88 -7.52 -6.93 11.14
N ARG A 89 -6.64 -5.93 11.27
CA ARG A 89 -6.76 -4.62 10.60
C ARG A 89 -6.51 -4.73 9.10
N HIS A 90 -5.53 -5.53 8.66
CA HIS A 90 -5.31 -5.83 7.26
C HIS A 90 -6.24 -6.95 6.80
N LEU A 91 -7.20 -6.61 5.96
CA LEU A 91 -8.16 -7.56 5.39
C LEU A 91 -7.59 -8.26 4.16
N TYR A 92 -6.64 -7.63 3.49
CA TYR A 92 -5.98 -8.15 2.29
C TYR A 92 -4.46 -8.14 2.43
N HIS A 93 -3.82 -9.19 1.92
CA HIS A 93 -2.37 -9.27 1.82
C HIS A 93 -1.97 -9.35 0.35
N PHE A 94 -1.31 -8.31 -0.13
CA PHE A 94 -0.97 -8.19 -1.53
C PHE A 94 0.38 -8.82 -1.87
N SER A 95 0.46 -9.31 -3.09
CA SER A 95 1.69 -9.65 -3.82
C SER A 95 1.69 -8.92 -5.15
N PRO A 96 2.84 -8.79 -5.84
CA PRO A 96 2.87 -8.24 -7.19
C PRO A 96 1.89 -8.94 -8.14
N SER A 97 1.80 -10.26 -8.10
CA SER A 97 0.89 -11.02 -8.96
C SER A 97 -0.58 -10.81 -8.64
N SER A 98 -0.94 -10.67 -7.35
CA SER A 98 -2.33 -10.37 -6.97
C SER A 98 -2.73 -8.95 -7.35
N MET A 99 -1.81 -7.98 -7.24
CA MET A 99 -2.05 -6.61 -7.69
C MET A 99 -2.19 -6.54 -9.21
N ASP A 100 -1.34 -7.24 -9.97
CA ASP A 100 -1.45 -7.32 -11.43
C ASP A 100 -2.82 -7.90 -11.85
N LYS A 101 -3.30 -8.95 -11.17
CA LYS A 101 -4.62 -9.53 -11.41
C LYS A 101 -5.76 -8.57 -11.05
N LEU A 102 -5.65 -7.89 -9.91
CA LEU A 102 -6.65 -6.89 -9.50
C LEU A 102 -6.77 -5.78 -10.53
N CYS A 103 -5.64 -5.27 -11.02
CA CYS A 103 -5.62 -4.26 -12.06
C CYS A 103 -6.26 -4.78 -13.35
N ALA A 104 -5.89 -5.98 -13.82
CA ALA A 104 -6.42 -6.56 -15.06
C ALA A 104 -7.93 -6.75 -15.01
N LEU A 105 -8.49 -7.24 -13.89
CA LEU A 105 -9.92 -7.41 -13.68
C LEU A 105 -10.70 -6.07 -13.73
N ASN A 106 -10.02 -4.96 -13.49
CA ASN A 106 -10.60 -3.61 -13.52
C ASN A 106 -10.25 -2.80 -14.78
N ASN A 107 -9.76 -3.43 -15.84
CA ASN A 107 -9.28 -2.76 -17.06
C ASN A 107 -8.18 -1.74 -16.78
N MET A 108 -7.28 -2.08 -15.88
CA MET A 108 -6.10 -1.30 -15.50
C MET A 108 -4.83 -2.13 -15.69
N LYS A 109 -3.68 -1.47 -15.74
CA LYS A 109 -2.37 -2.14 -15.72
C LYS A 109 -1.38 -1.42 -14.83
N VAL A 110 -0.53 -2.18 -14.20
CA VAL A 110 0.65 -1.66 -13.49
C VAL A 110 1.68 -1.23 -14.52
N LEU A 111 2.11 0.04 -14.45
CA LEU A 111 3.17 0.60 -15.29
C LEU A 111 4.54 0.42 -14.64
N GLN A 112 4.60 0.64 -13.32
CA GLN A 112 5.85 0.64 -12.58
C GLN A 112 5.67 0.12 -11.16
N TYR A 113 6.72 -0.52 -10.65
CA TYR A 113 6.87 -0.96 -9.26
C TYR A 113 8.03 -0.18 -8.66
N LYS A 114 7.80 0.49 -7.53
CA LYS A 114 8.84 1.23 -6.80
C LYS A 114 8.92 0.74 -5.36
N PRO A 115 10.12 0.49 -4.82
CA PRO A 115 10.28 0.10 -3.42
C PRO A 115 9.96 1.24 -2.47
N MET A 116 9.32 0.93 -1.34
CA MET A 116 9.31 1.79 -0.15
C MET A 116 10.48 1.39 0.75
N TRP A 117 11.58 2.12 0.66
CA TRP A 117 12.87 1.72 1.26
C TRP A 117 12.85 1.65 2.79
N PHE A 118 12.10 2.53 3.46
CA PHE A 118 12.10 2.59 4.91
C PHE A 118 11.22 1.52 5.57
N ASP A 119 10.23 1.01 4.86
CA ASP A 119 9.28 0.03 5.38
C ASP A 119 9.95 -1.27 5.80
N SER A 120 10.96 -1.73 5.08
CA SER A 120 11.69 -2.95 5.44
C SER A 120 12.31 -2.87 6.83
N PHE A 121 12.81 -1.71 7.24
CA PHE A 121 13.37 -1.48 8.58
C PHE A 121 12.27 -1.38 9.63
N TYR A 122 11.25 -0.59 9.35
CA TYR A 122 10.13 -0.39 10.27
C TYR A 122 9.38 -1.70 10.54
N VAL A 123 9.01 -2.42 9.50
CA VAL A 123 8.31 -3.71 9.62
C VAL A 123 9.19 -4.76 10.30
N SER A 124 10.49 -4.81 9.98
CA SER A 124 11.43 -5.72 10.67
C SER A 124 11.52 -5.40 12.16
N LEU A 125 11.61 -4.12 12.53
CA LEU A 125 11.67 -3.70 13.93
C LEU A 125 10.41 -4.10 14.71
N LEU A 126 9.23 -3.88 14.13
CA LEU A 126 7.97 -4.31 14.73
C LEU A 126 7.86 -5.84 14.83
N SER A 127 8.34 -6.57 13.82
CA SER A 127 8.35 -8.03 13.83
C SER A 127 9.23 -8.59 14.95
N GLU A 128 10.38 -7.97 15.22
CA GLU A 128 11.22 -8.32 16.36
C GLU A 128 10.57 -8.00 17.71
N LYS A 129 9.83 -6.90 17.77
CA LYS A 129 9.03 -6.55 18.96
C LYS A 129 7.98 -7.63 19.25
N TYR A 130 7.31 -8.16 18.23
CA TYR A 130 6.34 -9.27 18.39
C TYR A 130 7.02 -10.56 18.88
N LYS A 131 8.31 -10.75 18.58
CA LYS A 131 9.12 -11.87 19.08
C LYS A 131 9.71 -11.65 20.46
N ASN A 132 9.49 -10.50 21.09
CA ASN A 132 10.10 -10.08 22.35
C ASN A 132 11.63 -10.20 22.35
N ALA A 133 12.28 -9.89 21.24
CA ALA A 133 13.70 -10.21 21.00
C ALA A 133 14.71 -9.23 21.63
N GLY A 134 14.27 -8.22 22.39
CA GLY A 134 15.13 -7.28 23.10
C GLY A 134 16.11 -6.50 22.19
N PHE A 135 17.26 -6.09 22.74
CA PHE A 135 18.25 -5.31 22.01
C PHE A 135 18.81 -6.02 20.76
N PHE A 136 19.10 -7.32 20.86
CA PHE A 136 19.58 -8.10 19.70
C PHE A 136 18.57 -8.15 18.56
N GLY A 137 17.28 -8.03 18.87
CA GLY A 137 16.23 -7.91 17.86
C GLY A 137 16.37 -6.63 17.04
N ILE A 138 16.73 -5.51 17.63
CA ILE A 138 16.95 -4.24 16.92
C ILE A 138 18.07 -4.39 15.88
N VAL A 139 19.21 -4.97 16.30
CA VAL A 139 20.34 -5.20 15.42
C VAL A 139 19.96 -6.15 14.26
N ARG A 140 19.24 -7.23 14.57
CA ARG A 140 18.76 -8.17 13.55
C ARG A 140 17.77 -7.51 12.60
N ALA A 141 16.82 -6.72 13.10
CA ALA A 141 15.87 -5.97 12.27
C ALA A 141 16.58 -5.08 11.24
N PHE A 142 17.63 -4.39 11.66
CA PHE A 142 18.44 -3.56 10.76
C PHE A 142 19.06 -4.40 9.62
N PHE A 143 19.71 -5.51 9.95
CA PHE A 143 20.31 -6.38 8.92
C PHE A 143 19.28 -7.01 7.99
N ILE A 144 18.13 -7.45 8.52
CA ILE A 144 17.04 -7.98 7.68
C ILE A 144 16.49 -6.91 6.76
N GLY A 145 16.29 -5.68 7.25
CA GLY A 145 15.90 -4.53 6.44
C GLY A 145 16.90 -4.25 5.31
N CYS A 146 18.20 -4.25 5.60
CA CYS A 146 19.26 -4.10 4.59
C CYS A 146 19.20 -5.19 3.52
N ILE A 147 19.07 -6.46 3.92
CA ILE A 147 18.99 -7.59 2.98
C ILE A 147 17.72 -7.48 2.13
N SER A 148 16.57 -7.14 2.73
CA SER A 148 15.32 -6.94 2.01
C SER A 148 15.46 -5.84 0.96
N ASN A 149 16.04 -4.70 1.33
CA ASN A 149 16.30 -3.59 0.40
C ASN A 149 17.30 -3.95 -0.70
N PHE A 150 18.36 -4.70 -0.38
CA PHE A 150 19.31 -5.17 -1.40
C PHE A 150 18.62 -6.09 -2.43
N LYS A 151 17.69 -6.94 -1.99
CA LYS A 151 16.88 -7.76 -2.90
C LYS A 151 15.91 -6.90 -3.74
N ALA A 152 15.37 -5.84 -3.14
CA ALA A 152 14.50 -4.88 -3.83
C ALA A 152 15.25 -4.04 -4.88
N LEU A 153 16.52 -3.69 -4.64
CA LEU A 153 17.36 -3.04 -5.65
C LEU A 153 17.51 -3.87 -6.92
N LYS A 154 17.66 -5.20 -6.77
CA LYS A 154 17.75 -6.12 -7.92
C LYS A 154 16.40 -6.35 -8.60
N ASN A 155 15.33 -6.35 -7.81
CA ASN A 155 13.96 -6.55 -8.29
C ASN A 155 12.97 -5.83 -7.38
N PRO A 156 12.40 -4.69 -7.81
CA PRO A 156 11.44 -3.91 -7.03
C PRO A 156 10.24 -4.72 -6.51
N LYS A 157 9.85 -5.79 -7.20
CA LYS A 157 8.77 -6.70 -6.78
C LYS A 157 9.09 -7.49 -5.51
N ARG A 158 10.31 -7.38 -4.97
CA ARG A 158 10.75 -8.03 -3.73
C ARG A 158 10.86 -7.09 -2.54
N ALA A 159 10.46 -5.82 -2.70
CA ALA A 159 10.44 -4.86 -1.61
C ALA A 159 9.43 -5.25 -0.53
N SER A 160 9.68 -4.82 0.71
CA SER A 160 8.79 -5.02 1.88
C SER A 160 7.41 -4.42 1.63
N SER A 161 7.37 -3.18 1.18
CA SER A 161 6.18 -2.53 0.62
C SER A 161 6.49 -2.01 -0.78
N ILE A 162 5.49 -2.05 -1.65
CA ILE A 162 5.64 -1.66 -3.05
C ILE A 162 4.67 -0.53 -3.37
N ILE A 163 5.20 0.49 -4.02
CA ILE A 163 4.41 1.54 -4.66
C ILE A 163 4.14 1.09 -6.10
N TYR A 164 2.88 0.93 -6.44
CA TYR A 164 2.40 0.58 -7.76
C TYR A 164 1.93 1.85 -8.46
N GLU A 165 2.50 2.16 -9.63
CA GLU A 165 1.96 3.15 -10.54
C GLU A 165 1.08 2.45 -11.56
N ILE A 166 -0.20 2.83 -11.60
CA ILE A 166 -1.25 2.12 -12.35
C ILE A 166 -1.93 3.10 -13.28
N LYS A 167 -2.30 2.64 -14.49
CA LYS A 167 -3.15 3.40 -15.42
C LYS A 167 -4.34 2.58 -15.87
N MET A 168 -5.39 3.26 -16.33
CA MET A 168 -6.46 2.61 -17.08
C MET A 168 -5.93 2.09 -18.42
N LEU A 169 -6.43 0.97 -18.85
CA LEU A 169 -6.27 0.54 -20.25
C LEU A 169 -7.20 1.38 -21.12
N ASP A 170 -6.68 1.84 -22.24
CA ASP A 170 -7.52 2.49 -23.25
C ASP A 170 -8.63 1.52 -23.64
N ALA A 171 -9.87 2.00 -23.72
CA ALA A 171 -10.94 1.18 -24.31
C ALA A 171 -10.46 0.74 -25.69
N ALA A 172 -10.41 -0.56 -25.93
CA ALA A 172 -10.18 -1.03 -27.30
C ALA A 172 -11.27 -0.41 -28.19
N LEU A 173 -10.83 0.41 -29.16
CA LEU A 173 -11.68 0.97 -30.20
C LEU A 173 -12.31 -0.16 -31.01
#